data_1a7fb54f93d64cd44422ba5affb39649
#
_entry.id   1a7fb54f93d64cd44422ba5affb39649
#
_cell.length_a   1.000
_cell.length_b   1.000
_cell.length_c   1.000
_cell.angle_alpha   90.00
_cell.angle_beta   90.00
_cell.angle_gamma   90.00
#
_symmetry.space_group_name_H-M   'P 1'
#
loop_
_entity.id
_entity.type
_entity.pdbx_description
1 polymer ?
#
loop_
_entity_poly.entity_id
_entity_poly.type
_entity_poly.pdbx_seq_one_letter_code
_entity_poly.pdbx_strand_id
1 'polypeptide(L)'
;SQAAKHALRNTPISRSTVSKKVAKLNGSIKEDIKKSTNQPDVLYIEIDEIHANLQHGGNQICPCAIVHEGYKEDFVKRKELKNIHYFASAKLSYEELVEVIYDYIDKKYDIYKFKRIFVSGDGLIASKKLNDIFPNSKFVFDPFHYRRKHLGYIFKNNKILITFAL
;
A
#
# COMPACT_ATOMS: atom_id res chain seq x y z
N SER A 1 18.93 -10.15 5.24
CA SER A 1 17.47 -10.10 5.12
C SER A 1 16.97 -11.29 4.29
N GLN A 2 15.73 -11.73 4.54
CA GLN A 2 15.13 -12.88 3.81
C GLN A 2 15.04 -12.62 2.30
N ALA A 3 14.81 -11.38 1.87
CA ALA A 3 14.79 -11.01 0.45
C ALA A 3 16.12 -11.24 -0.26
N ALA A 4 17.26 -11.02 0.43
CA ALA A 4 18.58 -11.27 -0.12
C ALA A 4 18.89 -12.79 -0.26
N LYS A 5 18.30 -13.63 0.60
CA LYS A 5 18.44 -15.10 0.51
C LYS A 5 17.65 -15.70 -0.65
N HIS A 6 16.49 -15.12 -0.99
CA HIS A 6 15.65 -15.61 -2.10
C HIS A 6 16.21 -15.23 -3.48
N ALA A 7 16.82 -14.06 -3.61
CA ALA A 7 17.29 -13.57 -4.92
C ALA A 7 18.52 -14.29 -5.49
N LEU A 8 19.29 -15.04 -4.69
CA LEU A 8 20.59 -15.60 -5.09
C LEU A 8 20.86 -17.00 -4.58
N ARG A 9 19.89 -17.89 -4.56
CA ARG A 9 20.12 -19.32 -4.27
C ARG A 9 21.27 -19.56 -3.26
N ASN A 10 21.12 -19.06 -2.03
CA ASN A 10 22.02 -19.27 -0.88
C ASN A 10 23.34 -18.47 -0.82
N THR A 11 23.58 -17.51 -1.68
CA THR A 11 24.74 -16.63 -1.49
C THR A 11 24.37 -15.42 -0.63
N PRO A 12 24.97 -15.23 0.56
CA PRO A 12 24.64 -14.09 1.42
C PRO A 12 25.16 -12.79 0.80
N ILE A 13 24.24 -11.93 0.37
CA ILE A 13 24.57 -10.59 -0.11
C ILE A 13 24.44 -9.60 1.04
N SER A 14 25.43 -8.73 1.19
CA SER A 14 25.41 -7.68 2.18
C SER A 14 24.33 -6.60 1.85
N ARG A 15 23.79 -5.92 2.87
CA ARG A 15 22.88 -4.80 2.68
C ARG A 15 23.45 -3.73 1.77
N SER A 16 24.75 -3.45 1.88
CA SER A 16 25.44 -2.45 1.06
C SER A 16 25.48 -2.84 -0.41
N THR A 17 25.64 -4.12 -0.72
CA THR A 17 25.63 -4.62 -2.11
C THR A 17 24.22 -4.50 -2.73
N VAL A 18 23.16 -4.81 -1.97
CA VAL A 18 21.79 -4.63 -2.42
C VAL A 18 21.52 -3.13 -2.66
N SER A 19 21.87 -2.27 -1.72
CA SER A 19 21.70 -0.82 -1.84
C SER A 19 22.42 -0.24 -3.07
N LYS A 20 23.68 -0.64 -3.30
CA LYS A 20 24.44 -0.21 -4.49
C LYS A 20 23.85 -0.70 -5.81
N LYS A 21 23.26 -1.91 -5.83
CA LYS A 21 22.58 -2.42 -7.01
C LYS A 21 21.27 -1.69 -7.26
N VAL A 22 20.47 -1.46 -6.22
CA VAL A 22 19.21 -0.71 -6.32
C VAL A 22 19.46 0.72 -6.77
N ALA A 23 20.49 1.40 -6.24
CA ALA A 23 20.87 2.74 -6.68
C ALA A 23 21.30 2.86 -8.15
N LYS A 24 21.74 1.74 -8.75
CA LYS A 24 22.08 1.65 -10.19
C LYS A 24 20.89 1.39 -11.09
N LEU A 25 19.74 1.03 -10.53
CA LEU A 25 18.50 0.86 -11.27
C LEU A 25 17.91 2.25 -11.57
N ASN A 26 18.47 2.92 -12.57
CA ASN A 26 17.93 4.16 -13.11
C ASN A 26 16.76 3.82 -14.03
N GLY A 27 15.57 3.64 -13.50
CA GLY A 27 14.44 3.45 -14.39
C GLY A 27 13.16 3.07 -13.63
N SER A 28 12.05 3.63 -14.06
CA SER A 28 10.76 3.05 -13.81
C SER A 28 10.71 1.69 -14.48
N ILE A 29 10.43 0.64 -13.71
CA ILE A 29 10.08 -0.66 -14.30
C ILE A 29 8.74 -0.43 -14.99
N LYS A 30 8.77 -0.36 -16.33
CA LYS A 30 7.54 -0.37 -17.12
C LYS A 30 7.04 -1.82 -17.10
N GLU A 31 6.11 -2.12 -16.24
CA GLU A 31 5.42 -3.40 -16.28
C GLU A 31 4.39 -3.38 -17.42
N ASP A 32 4.42 -4.40 -18.27
CA ASP A 32 3.33 -4.67 -19.22
C ASP A 32 2.12 -5.17 -18.43
N ILE A 33 1.21 -4.27 -18.13
CA ILE A 33 -0.01 -4.58 -17.38
C ILE A 33 -0.93 -5.37 -18.31
N LYS A 34 -1.00 -6.67 -18.09
CA LYS A 34 -1.95 -7.54 -18.82
C LYS A 34 -3.31 -7.46 -18.16
N LYS A 35 -4.35 -7.37 -18.99
CA LYS A 35 -5.73 -7.44 -18.52
C LYS A 35 -5.96 -8.75 -17.76
N SER A 36 -6.59 -8.66 -16.61
CA SER A 36 -6.88 -9.85 -15.80
C SER A 36 -7.91 -10.73 -16.51
N THR A 37 -7.65 -12.02 -16.56
CA THR A 37 -8.62 -13.00 -17.08
C THR A 37 -9.74 -13.29 -16.08
N ASN A 38 -9.52 -12.94 -14.81
CA ASN A 38 -10.49 -13.13 -13.74
C ASN A 38 -10.80 -11.77 -13.08
N GLN A 39 -12.07 -11.37 -13.11
CA GLN A 39 -12.55 -10.14 -12.48
C GLN A 39 -12.97 -10.45 -11.03
N PRO A 40 -12.27 -9.92 -10.01
CA PRO A 40 -12.69 -10.12 -8.62
C PRO A 40 -13.92 -9.25 -8.30
N ASP A 41 -14.74 -9.72 -7.37
CA ASP A 41 -15.88 -8.96 -6.86
C ASP A 41 -15.44 -7.74 -6.03
N VAL A 42 -14.31 -7.88 -5.33
CA VAL A 42 -13.80 -6.87 -4.38
C VAL A 42 -12.34 -6.58 -4.66
N LEU A 43 -11.99 -5.30 -4.61
CA LEU A 43 -10.62 -4.81 -4.68
C LEU A 43 -10.28 -4.00 -3.42
N TYR A 44 -9.03 -4.10 -2.99
CA TYR A 44 -8.50 -3.37 -1.85
C TYR A 44 -7.36 -2.46 -2.32
N ILE A 45 -7.40 -1.21 -1.89
CA ILE A 45 -6.36 -0.21 -2.11
C ILE A 45 -5.96 0.31 -0.74
N GLU A 46 -4.72 0.10 -0.34
CA GLU A 46 -4.19 0.60 0.93
C GLU A 46 -3.11 1.63 0.64
N ILE A 47 -3.24 2.83 1.23
CA ILE A 47 -2.30 3.94 1.04
C ILE A 47 -1.67 4.30 2.37
N ASP A 48 -0.35 4.51 2.34
CA ASP A 48 0.46 4.90 3.49
C ASP A 48 1.65 5.77 3.04
N GLU A 49 2.41 6.25 3.99
CA GLU A 49 3.63 7.04 3.79
C GLU A 49 4.84 6.33 4.36
N ILE A 50 5.93 6.31 3.60
CA ILE A 50 7.23 5.88 4.08
C ILE A 50 8.06 7.13 4.40
N HIS A 51 8.45 7.28 5.66
CA HIS A 51 9.37 8.34 6.08
C HIS A 51 10.81 7.82 6.02
N ALA A 52 11.60 8.36 5.10
CA ALA A 52 12.99 7.99 4.92
C ALA A 52 13.93 9.10 5.44
N ASN A 53 14.79 8.76 6.39
CA ASN A 53 15.87 9.65 6.82
C ASN A 53 16.98 9.64 5.78
N LEU A 54 17.36 10.82 5.28
CA LEU A 54 18.44 10.97 4.31
C LEU A 54 19.81 10.95 5.00
N GLN A 55 20.82 10.37 4.35
CA GLN A 55 22.18 10.23 4.89
C GLN A 55 22.86 11.60 5.21
N HIS A 56 22.45 12.65 4.50
CA HIS A 56 22.99 14.00 4.66
C HIS A 56 22.06 14.94 5.46
N GLY A 57 21.14 14.36 6.23
CA GLY A 57 20.13 15.10 7.00
C GLY A 57 18.87 15.39 6.21
N GLY A 58 17.76 15.54 6.94
CA GLY A 58 16.42 15.72 6.37
C GLY A 58 15.63 14.42 6.26
N ASN A 59 14.33 14.58 6.10
CA ASN A 59 13.37 13.49 5.91
C ASN A 59 12.74 13.61 4.53
N GLN A 60 12.62 12.48 3.85
CA GLN A 60 11.83 12.38 2.64
C GLN A 60 10.59 11.56 2.90
N ILE A 61 9.45 12.10 2.52
CA ILE A 61 8.17 11.39 2.55
C ILE A 61 7.97 10.77 1.17
N CYS A 62 7.78 9.46 1.15
CA CYS A 62 7.53 8.70 -0.06
C CYS A 62 6.11 8.14 0.02
N PRO A 63 5.17 8.64 -0.77
CA PRO A 63 3.84 8.05 -0.83
C PRO A 63 3.94 6.62 -1.38
N CYS A 64 3.22 5.70 -0.77
CA CYS A 64 3.16 4.32 -1.20
C CYS A 64 1.74 3.78 -1.14
N ALA A 65 1.48 2.79 -1.96
CA ALA A 65 0.21 2.08 -1.95
C ALA A 65 0.38 0.62 -2.32
N ILE A 66 -0.58 -0.19 -1.93
CA ILE A 66 -0.76 -1.55 -2.42
C ILE A 66 -2.17 -1.74 -2.95
N VAL A 67 -2.29 -2.50 -4.03
CA VAL A 67 -3.56 -2.93 -4.59
C VAL A 67 -3.59 -4.44 -4.58
N HIS A 68 -4.66 -5.06 -4.07
CA HIS A 68 -4.77 -6.51 -3.97
C HIS A 68 -6.23 -7.00 -4.01
N GLU A 69 -6.42 -8.29 -4.28
CA GLU A 69 -7.73 -8.94 -4.37
C GLU A 69 -8.17 -9.65 -3.07
N GLY A 70 -7.66 -9.22 -1.92
CA GLY A 70 -7.90 -9.87 -0.62
C GLY A 70 -6.85 -10.91 -0.28
N TYR A 71 -7.24 -11.91 0.50
CA TYR A 71 -6.36 -12.97 0.97
C TYR A 71 -6.52 -14.24 0.14
N LYS A 72 -5.44 -15.03 0.02
CA LYS A 72 -5.49 -16.39 -0.51
C LYS A 72 -6.17 -17.31 0.49
N GLU A 73 -7.02 -18.21 0.01
CA GLU A 73 -7.84 -19.08 0.88
C GLU A 73 -7.03 -20.21 1.56
N ASP A 74 -5.88 -20.59 1.00
CA ASP A 74 -5.18 -21.84 1.35
C ASP A 74 -4.15 -21.73 2.48
N PHE A 75 -4.08 -20.62 3.23
CA PHE A 75 -3.01 -20.43 4.22
C PHE A 75 -3.45 -20.57 5.66
N VAL A 76 -3.06 -21.71 6.28
CA VAL A 76 -3.33 -22.03 7.68
C VAL A 76 -2.48 -21.22 8.67
N LYS A 77 -1.26 -20.78 8.29
CA LYS A 77 -0.30 -20.15 9.23
C LYS A 77 -0.03 -18.67 9.00
N ARG A 78 -0.11 -18.17 7.79
CA ARG A 78 0.12 -16.74 7.47
C ARG A 78 -0.74 -16.34 6.28
N LYS A 79 -1.61 -15.36 6.49
CA LYS A 79 -2.45 -14.83 5.41
C LYS A 79 -1.56 -14.14 4.36
N GLU A 80 -1.60 -14.61 3.13
CA GLU A 80 -0.95 -13.96 1.98
C GLU A 80 -1.98 -13.20 1.16
N LEU A 81 -1.58 -12.03 0.66
CA LEU A 81 -2.42 -11.25 -0.23
C LEU A 81 -2.42 -11.86 -1.64
N LYS A 82 -3.60 -11.82 -2.28
CA LYS A 82 -3.80 -12.31 -3.63
C LYS A 82 -3.60 -11.19 -4.65
N ASN A 83 -2.83 -11.45 -5.71
CA ASN A 83 -2.58 -10.54 -6.83
C ASN A 83 -2.15 -9.12 -6.40
N ILE A 84 -1.25 -9.07 -5.42
CA ILE A 84 -0.73 -7.81 -4.88
C ILE A 84 0.12 -7.06 -5.90
N HIS A 85 -0.08 -5.74 -5.99
CA HIS A 85 0.76 -4.81 -6.72
C HIS A 85 1.18 -3.65 -5.82
N TYR A 86 2.45 -3.27 -5.89
CA TYR A 86 3.06 -2.25 -5.04
C TYR A 86 3.32 -0.97 -5.83
N PHE A 87 2.97 0.17 -5.24
CA PHE A 87 3.31 1.49 -5.74
C PHE A 87 4.15 2.21 -4.69
N ALA A 88 5.33 2.66 -5.07
CA ALA A 88 6.15 3.49 -4.19
C ALA A 88 7.12 4.31 -5.05
N SER A 89 7.22 5.60 -4.77
CA SER A 89 8.18 6.46 -5.43
C SER A 89 8.55 7.63 -4.55
N ALA A 90 9.84 7.94 -4.51
CA ALA A 90 10.35 9.14 -3.86
C ALA A 90 10.12 10.41 -4.69
N LYS A 91 9.62 10.28 -5.93
CA LYS A 91 9.47 11.40 -6.89
C LYS A 91 8.02 11.75 -7.20
N LEU A 92 7.08 10.82 -6.93
CA LEU A 92 5.67 11.06 -7.20
C LEU A 92 5.04 11.93 -6.11
N SER A 93 4.24 12.88 -6.53
CA SER A 93 3.26 13.54 -5.66
C SER A 93 2.11 12.58 -5.32
N TYR A 94 1.27 12.97 -4.38
CA TYR A 94 0.06 12.18 -4.07
C TYR A 94 -0.92 12.14 -5.24
N GLU A 95 -1.02 13.22 -5.99
CA GLU A 95 -1.86 13.32 -7.18
C GLU A 95 -1.40 12.33 -8.25
N GLU A 96 -0.11 12.34 -8.57
CA GLU A 96 0.48 11.41 -9.53
C GLU A 96 0.35 9.95 -9.08
N LEU A 97 0.47 9.67 -7.76
CA LEU A 97 0.22 8.33 -7.23
C LEU A 97 -1.22 7.88 -7.49
N VAL A 98 -2.20 8.77 -7.27
CA VAL A 98 -3.62 8.48 -7.53
C VAL A 98 -3.85 8.15 -9.01
N GLU A 99 -3.26 8.93 -9.93
CA GLU A 99 -3.35 8.69 -11.37
C GLU A 99 -2.74 7.35 -11.77
N VAL A 100 -1.55 7.03 -11.26
CA VAL A 100 -0.87 5.76 -11.56
C VAL A 100 -1.66 4.56 -11.04
N ILE A 101 -2.27 4.67 -9.85
CA ILE A 101 -3.13 3.61 -9.30
C ILE A 101 -4.39 3.44 -10.16
N TYR A 102 -5.03 4.55 -10.55
CA TYR A 102 -6.21 4.52 -11.40
C TYR A 102 -5.89 3.85 -12.74
N ASP A 103 -4.85 4.29 -13.41
CA ASP A 103 -4.38 3.75 -14.68
C ASP A 103 -4.08 2.25 -14.62
N TYR A 104 -3.46 1.80 -13.52
CA TYR A 104 -3.19 0.39 -13.32
C TYR A 104 -4.48 -0.42 -13.21
N ILE A 105 -5.43 0.06 -12.41
CA ILE A 105 -6.70 -0.65 -12.17
C ILE A 105 -7.52 -0.69 -13.47
N ASP A 106 -7.62 0.42 -14.19
CA ASP A 106 -8.35 0.51 -15.46
C ASP A 106 -7.77 -0.39 -16.56
N LYS A 107 -6.44 -0.47 -16.66
CA LYS A 107 -5.77 -1.37 -17.60
C LYS A 107 -5.95 -2.84 -17.25
N LYS A 108 -5.98 -3.17 -15.97
CA LYS A 108 -5.99 -4.56 -15.51
C LYS A 108 -7.38 -5.14 -15.35
N TYR A 109 -8.35 -4.34 -14.95
CA TYR A 109 -9.71 -4.76 -14.60
C TYR A 109 -10.77 -3.94 -15.34
N ASP A 110 -12.01 -4.38 -15.22
CA ASP A 110 -13.18 -3.57 -15.55
C ASP A 110 -13.68 -2.89 -14.26
N ILE A 111 -13.44 -1.58 -14.17
CA ILE A 111 -13.73 -0.80 -12.96
C ILE A 111 -15.21 -0.89 -12.55
N TYR A 112 -16.12 -0.98 -13.52
CA TYR A 112 -17.56 -0.98 -13.28
C TYR A 112 -18.10 -2.34 -12.81
N LYS A 113 -17.31 -3.40 -12.93
CA LYS A 113 -17.71 -4.75 -12.50
C LYS A 113 -17.39 -5.06 -11.04
N PHE A 114 -16.65 -4.21 -10.36
CA PHE A 114 -16.44 -4.41 -8.93
C PHE A 114 -17.73 -4.20 -8.14
N LYS A 115 -18.09 -5.18 -7.30
CA LYS A 115 -19.17 -5.02 -6.33
C LYS A 115 -18.76 -4.00 -5.25
N ARG A 116 -17.47 -3.97 -4.89
CA ARG A 116 -16.92 -3.03 -3.90
C ARG A 116 -15.42 -2.80 -4.13
N ILE A 117 -14.98 -1.55 -3.95
CA ILE A 117 -13.57 -1.18 -3.84
C ILE A 117 -13.37 -0.57 -2.45
N PHE A 118 -12.53 -1.18 -1.63
CA PHE A 118 -12.15 -0.62 -0.34
C PHE A 118 -10.88 0.20 -0.49
N VAL A 119 -10.94 1.47 -0.09
CA VAL A 119 -9.79 2.37 -0.03
C VAL A 119 -9.44 2.60 1.42
N SER A 120 -8.30 2.11 1.88
CA SER A 120 -7.82 2.23 3.25
C SER A 120 -6.63 3.19 3.35
N GLY A 121 -6.59 3.96 4.42
CA GLY A 121 -5.49 4.88 4.71
C GLY A 121 -5.70 5.64 6.02
N ASP A 122 -4.77 6.52 6.33
CA ASP A 122 -4.78 7.36 7.54
C ASP A 122 -5.69 8.60 7.43
N GLY A 123 -6.43 8.75 6.34
CA GLY A 123 -7.28 9.89 6.02
C GLY A 123 -6.59 10.97 5.20
N LEU A 124 -5.44 10.69 4.60
CA LEU A 124 -4.75 11.57 3.65
C LEU A 124 -5.65 11.93 2.46
N ILE A 125 -5.35 13.06 1.83
CA ILE A 125 -6.08 13.56 0.66
C ILE A 125 -6.12 12.52 -0.46
N ALA A 126 -5.01 11.80 -0.68
CA ALA A 126 -4.92 10.76 -1.73
C ALA A 126 -5.94 9.62 -1.52
N SER A 127 -6.13 9.16 -0.29
CA SER A 127 -7.10 8.09 -0.01
C SER A 127 -8.54 8.55 -0.23
N LYS A 128 -8.85 9.82 0.05
CA LYS A 128 -10.16 10.41 -0.25
C LYS A 128 -10.36 10.57 -1.74
N LYS A 129 -9.38 11.11 -2.47
CA LYS A 129 -9.44 11.24 -3.93
C LYS A 129 -9.69 9.90 -4.61
N LEU A 130 -8.96 8.83 -4.22
CA LEU A 130 -9.19 7.49 -4.76
C LEU A 130 -10.60 6.97 -4.45
N ASN A 131 -11.11 7.24 -3.25
CA ASN A 131 -12.48 6.86 -2.92
C ASN A 131 -13.49 7.59 -3.80
N ASP A 132 -13.25 8.84 -4.16
CA ASP A 132 -14.19 9.65 -4.94
C ASP A 132 -14.21 9.30 -6.42
N ILE A 133 -13.08 8.81 -6.98
CA ILE A 133 -12.98 8.50 -8.41
C ILE A 133 -13.45 7.09 -8.78
N PHE A 134 -13.47 6.13 -7.85
CA PHE A 134 -13.92 4.78 -8.15
C PHE A 134 -15.40 4.57 -7.85
N PRO A 135 -16.18 3.99 -8.79
CA PRO A 135 -17.55 3.59 -8.51
C PRO A 135 -17.57 2.47 -7.45
N ASN A 136 -18.62 2.46 -6.64
CA ASN A 136 -18.80 1.46 -5.57
C ASN A 136 -17.66 1.41 -4.53
N SER A 137 -16.89 2.48 -4.41
CA SER A 137 -15.83 2.57 -3.42
C SER A 137 -16.36 2.86 -2.03
N LYS A 138 -15.57 2.48 -1.02
CA LYS A 138 -15.81 2.79 0.37
C LYS A 138 -14.49 3.06 1.07
N PHE A 139 -14.36 4.26 1.66
CA PHE A 139 -13.21 4.58 2.48
C PHE A 139 -13.27 3.85 3.83
N VAL A 140 -12.14 3.27 4.22
CA VAL A 140 -11.94 2.61 5.51
C VAL A 140 -10.74 3.25 6.18
N PHE A 141 -10.96 3.85 7.35
CA PHE A 141 -9.85 4.42 8.11
C PHE A 141 -8.96 3.28 8.62
N ASP A 142 -7.63 3.42 8.45
CA ASP A 142 -6.68 2.41 8.95
C ASP A 142 -6.83 2.26 10.47
N PRO A 143 -7.12 1.06 10.98
CA PRO A 143 -7.31 0.81 12.41
C PRO A 143 -6.10 1.18 13.27
N PHE A 144 -4.88 1.05 12.74
CA PHE A 144 -3.66 1.43 13.46
C PHE A 144 -3.59 2.94 13.66
N HIS A 145 -3.79 3.72 12.61
CA HIS A 145 -3.79 5.18 12.66
C HIS A 145 -4.98 5.71 13.47
N TYR A 146 -6.14 5.07 13.35
CA TYR A 146 -7.31 5.37 14.16
C TYR A 146 -7.01 5.20 15.66
N ARG A 147 -6.49 4.04 16.07
CA ARG A 147 -6.13 3.77 17.47
C ARG A 147 -5.10 4.75 17.99
N ARG A 148 -4.04 5.02 17.21
CA ARG A 148 -2.98 5.95 17.60
C ARG A 148 -3.50 7.36 17.81
N LYS A 149 -4.34 7.88 16.91
CA LYS A 149 -4.96 9.21 17.05
C LYS A 149 -5.91 9.28 18.26
N HIS A 150 -6.77 8.29 18.42
CA HIS A 150 -7.78 8.29 19.50
C HIS A 150 -7.20 7.94 20.86
N LEU A 151 -6.32 6.96 20.97
CA LEU A 151 -5.65 6.65 22.24
C LEU A 151 -4.74 7.79 22.70
N GLY A 152 -4.01 8.42 21.78
CA GLY A 152 -3.22 9.60 22.09
C GLY A 152 -4.06 10.76 22.64
N TYR A 153 -5.28 10.92 22.15
CA TYR A 153 -6.24 11.92 22.66
C TYR A 153 -6.81 11.54 24.03
N ILE A 154 -7.12 10.27 24.23
CA ILE A 154 -7.63 9.72 25.51
C ILE A 154 -6.58 9.83 26.61
N PHE A 155 -5.34 9.45 26.32
CA PHE A 155 -4.24 9.54 27.29
C PHE A 155 -3.84 10.99 27.62
N LYS A 156 -3.97 11.94 26.69
CA LYS A 156 -3.74 13.35 26.96
C LYS A 156 -4.83 14.00 27.81
N ASN A 157 -6.05 13.54 27.72
CA ASN A 157 -7.21 14.19 28.37
C ASN A 157 -7.79 13.45 29.58
N ASN A 158 -7.17 12.37 30.03
CA ASN A 158 -7.54 11.59 31.24
C ASN A 158 -9.05 11.30 31.42
N LYS A 159 -9.84 11.26 30.36
CA LYS A 159 -11.28 11.01 30.40
C LYS A 159 -11.69 10.17 29.20
N ILE A 160 -11.97 8.95 29.45
CA ILE A 160 -12.94 8.01 28.86
C ILE A 160 -12.32 6.62 28.80
N LEU A 161 -12.83 5.75 29.66
CA LEU A 161 -12.64 4.30 29.60
C LEU A 161 -13.56 3.79 28.47
N ILE A 162 -12.98 3.30 27.37
CA ILE A 162 -13.76 2.56 26.38
C ILE A 162 -13.48 1.09 26.61
N THR A 163 -14.46 0.39 27.17
CA THR A 163 -14.47 -1.07 27.27
C THR A 163 -14.84 -1.61 25.90
N PHE A 164 -13.91 -2.28 25.22
CA PHE A 164 -14.24 -3.09 24.07
C PHE A 164 -14.67 -4.46 24.57
N ALA A 165 -15.94 -4.81 24.39
CA ALA A 165 -16.37 -6.19 24.46
C ALA A 165 -15.79 -6.94 23.26
N LEU A 166 -15.11 -8.06 23.52
CA LEU A 166 -14.60 -9.03 22.57
C LEU A 166 -15.75 -9.82 21.94
#